data_f7d251a095ec6f0c1ff2d16b416d6145
#
_entry.id   f7d251a095ec6f0c1ff2d16b416d6145
#
_cell.length_a   1.000
_cell.length_b   1.000
_cell.length_c   1.000
_cell.angle_alpha   90.00
_cell.angle_beta   90.00
_cell.angle_gamma   90.00
#
_symmetry.space_group_name_H-M   'P 1'
#
loop_
_entity.id
_entity.type
_entity.pdbx_description
1 polymer ?
#
loop_
_entity_poly.entity_id
_entity_poly.type
_entity_poly.pdbx_seq_one_letter_code
_entity_poly.pdbx_strand_id
1 'polypeptide(L)'
;MGESKGFIRSSDERGSVNISEEVIAIISAVAAVDVEGVRGLFASPGKELTKIIGRKALSRGVKLCIEDDNVTIDVHVIAEMGLPVNEIGAQVQRAVISAVESTAGINVAAVNVHICGIALK
;
A
#
# COMPACT_ATOMS: atom_id res chain seq x y z
N MET A 1 -3.20 9.90 22.65
CA MET A 1 -3.68 9.53 22.45
C MET A 1 -4.08 9.35 21.23
N GLY A 2 -4.77 9.06 20.98
CA GLY A 2 -5.14 8.74 19.70
C GLY A 2 -4.91 9.74 18.68
N GLU A 3 -4.41 10.82 19.06
CA GLU A 3 -4.25 11.81 18.11
C GLU A 3 -3.27 11.48 17.13
N SER A 4 -2.35 10.67 17.37
CA SER A 4 -1.42 10.36 16.32
C SER A 4 -1.96 9.29 15.41
N LYS A 5 -3.15 8.80 15.68
CA LYS A 5 -3.73 7.85 14.84
C LYS A 5 -3.90 8.41 13.47
N GLY A 6 -3.52 7.74 12.46
CA GLY A 6 -3.69 8.18 11.10
C GLY A 6 -2.59 9.03 10.55
N PHE A 7 -1.57 9.32 11.34
CA PHE A 7 -0.47 10.15 10.88
C PHE A 7 0.87 9.60 11.31
N ILE A 8 1.85 9.77 10.46
CA ILE A 8 3.22 9.51 10.79
C ILE A 8 3.94 10.83 10.79
N ARG A 9 4.65 11.11 11.85
CA ARG A 9 5.23 12.43 12.04
C ARG A 9 6.73 12.38 11.90
N SER A 10 7.25 13.37 11.21
CA SER A 10 8.67 13.62 11.13
C SER A 10 8.89 15.06 11.57
N SER A 11 9.74 15.29 12.55
CA SER A 11 9.91 16.65 13.05
C SER A 11 11.36 16.96 13.30
N ASP A 12 11.68 18.22 13.21
CA ASP A 12 12.99 18.75 13.58
C ASP A 12 12.77 20.13 14.13
N GLU A 13 13.87 20.90 14.32
CA GLU A 13 13.74 22.19 14.95
C GLU A 13 12.98 23.21 14.10
N ARG A 14 12.77 22.94 12.85
CA ARG A 14 12.06 23.88 12.00
C ARG A 14 10.60 23.54 11.85
N GLY A 15 10.15 22.48 12.48
CA GLY A 15 8.75 22.12 12.41
C GLY A 15 8.57 20.64 12.22
N SER A 16 7.39 20.24 11.77
CA SER A 16 7.10 18.82 11.60
C SER A 16 6.38 18.61 10.29
N VAL A 17 6.50 17.41 9.78
CA VAL A 17 5.76 16.96 8.62
C VAL A 17 4.93 15.78 9.07
N ASN A 18 3.65 15.83 8.81
CA ASN A 18 2.74 14.77 9.23
C ASN A 18 2.10 14.16 7.99
N ILE A 19 2.25 12.86 7.86
CA ILE A 19 1.76 12.14 6.69
C ILE A 19 0.64 11.22 7.14
N SER A 20 -0.51 11.33 6.51
CA SER A 20 -1.66 10.54 6.95
C SER A 20 -1.52 9.09 6.51
N GLU A 21 -2.20 8.21 7.23
CA GLU A 21 -2.23 6.80 6.85
C GLU A 21 -2.80 6.65 5.46
N GLU A 22 -3.78 7.46 5.12
CA GLU A 22 -4.39 7.34 3.82
C GLU A 22 -3.39 7.63 2.71
N VAL A 23 -2.52 8.61 2.92
CA VAL A 23 -1.50 8.92 1.92
C VAL A 23 -0.57 7.73 1.74
N ILE A 24 -0.16 7.11 2.83
CA ILE A 24 0.74 5.98 2.73
C ILE A 24 0.04 4.80 2.08
N ALA A 25 -1.24 4.60 2.39
CA ALA A 25 -1.99 3.53 1.76
C ALA A 25 -2.12 3.76 0.25
N ILE A 26 -2.33 5.01 -0.15
CA ILE A 26 -2.43 5.30 -1.58
C ILE A 26 -1.10 5.08 -2.28
N ILE A 27 -0.01 5.51 -1.68
CA ILE A 27 1.30 5.28 -2.26
C ILE A 27 1.54 3.79 -2.43
N SER A 28 1.20 3.02 -1.39
CA SER A 28 1.37 1.58 -1.44
C SER A 28 0.51 0.95 -2.52
N ALA A 29 -0.73 1.40 -2.62
CA ALA A 29 -1.65 0.84 -3.61
C ALA A 29 -1.19 1.12 -5.02
N VAL A 30 -0.76 2.34 -5.27
CA VAL A 30 -0.30 2.69 -6.61
C VAL A 30 0.94 1.88 -6.97
N ALA A 31 1.86 1.74 -6.02
CA ALA A 31 3.07 0.96 -6.29
C ALA A 31 2.72 -0.50 -6.56
N ALA A 32 1.77 -1.03 -5.82
CA ALA A 32 1.41 -2.44 -5.98
C ALA A 32 0.76 -2.70 -7.32
N VAL A 33 -0.19 -1.85 -7.74
CA VAL A 33 -0.88 -2.11 -8.99
C VAL A 33 0.00 -1.87 -10.20
N ASP A 34 1.11 -1.19 -10.02
CA ASP A 34 2.03 -0.94 -11.10
C ASP A 34 2.94 -2.14 -11.38
N VAL A 35 2.93 -3.13 -10.52
CA VAL A 35 3.76 -4.32 -10.69
C VAL A 35 3.14 -5.22 -11.74
N GLU A 36 3.99 -5.71 -12.65
CA GLU A 36 3.51 -6.61 -13.67
C GLU A 36 2.97 -7.87 -13.02
N GLY A 37 1.78 -8.29 -13.43
CA GLY A 37 1.14 -9.45 -12.86
C GLY A 37 0.09 -9.13 -11.82
N VAL A 38 -0.03 -7.87 -11.41
CA VAL A 38 -1.06 -7.46 -10.47
C VAL A 38 -2.22 -6.89 -11.28
N ARG A 39 -3.39 -7.51 -11.14
CA ARG A 39 -4.57 -7.04 -11.85
C ARG A 39 -5.34 -6.01 -11.07
N GLY A 40 -5.12 -5.93 -9.78
CA GLY A 40 -5.80 -4.96 -8.97
C GLY A 40 -5.69 -5.33 -7.51
N LEU A 41 -6.36 -4.54 -6.68
CA LEU A 41 -6.39 -4.76 -5.25
C LEU A 41 -7.69 -5.44 -4.88
N PHE A 42 -7.58 -6.35 -3.93
CA PHE A 42 -8.70 -7.22 -3.64
C PHE A 42 -9.91 -6.52 -3.06
N ALA A 43 -9.71 -5.65 -2.13
CA ALA A 43 -10.83 -5.06 -1.40
C ALA A 43 -11.57 -4.01 -2.18
N SER A 44 -11.19 -3.76 -3.41
CA SER A 44 -11.90 -2.82 -4.23
C SER A 44 -13.22 -3.42 -4.66
N PRO A 45 -14.32 -2.83 -4.32
CA PRO A 45 -15.60 -3.46 -4.62
C PRO A 45 -15.99 -3.40 -6.08
N GLY A 46 -15.25 -2.76 -6.91
CA GLY A 46 -15.59 -2.75 -8.31
C GLY A 46 -14.82 -1.69 -9.00
N LYS A 47 -14.69 -1.87 -10.30
CA LYS A 47 -13.91 -0.92 -11.05
C LYS A 47 -14.55 0.43 -11.12
N GLU A 48 -15.86 0.44 -11.13
CA GLU A 48 -16.55 1.71 -11.18
C GLU A 48 -16.27 2.52 -9.96
N LEU A 49 -16.16 1.86 -8.82
CA LEU A 49 -15.88 2.57 -7.60
C LEU A 49 -14.54 3.23 -7.63
N THR A 50 -13.59 2.56 -8.24
CA THR A 50 -12.27 3.14 -8.37
C THR A 50 -12.32 4.42 -9.17
N LYS A 51 -13.13 4.43 -10.22
CA LYS A 51 -13.24 5.62 -11.01
C LYS A 51 -13.91 6.74 -10.27
N ILE A 52 -14.98 6.42 -9.54
CA ILE A 52 -15.75 7.44 -8.87
C ILE A 52 -15.07 7.93 -7.62
N ILE A 53 -14.61 7.02 -6.81
CA ILE A 53 -14.04 7.36 -5.53
C ILE A 53 -12.56 7.63 -5.64
N GLY A 54 -11.96 7.12 -6.69
CA GLY A 54 -10.57 7.37 -6.95
C GLY A 54 -9.67 6.77 -5.90
N ARG A 55 -8.86 7.62 -5.31
CA ARG A 55 -7.82 7.15 -4.42
C ARG A 55 -8.33 6.45 -3.19
N LYS A 56 -9.49 6.84 -2.72
CA LYS A 56 -10.01 6.22 -1.54
C LYS A 56 -10.33 4.75 -1.78
N ALA A 57 -10.82 4.42 -2.96
CA ALA A 57 -11.08 3.04 -3.29
C ALA A 57 -9.80 2.25 -3.39
N LEU A 58 -8.75 2.86 -3.92
CA LEU A 58 -7.49 2.16 -4.01
C LEU A 58 -6.95 1.79 -2.65
N SER A 59 -7.08 2.68 -1.69
CA SER A 59 -6.50 2.43 -0.39
C SER A 59 -7.20 1.32 0.38
N ARG A 60 -8.34 0.88 -0.09
CA ARG A 60 -9.06 -0.18 0.61
C ARG A 60 -8.37 -1.52 0.60
N GLY A 61 -7.50 -1.74 -0.37
CA GLY A 61 -6.76 -2.99 -0.42
C GLY A 61 -5.50 -2.98 0.41
N VAL A 62 -5.27 -1.92 1.15
CA VAL A 62 -4.05 -1.76 1.92
C VAL A 62 -4.41 -1.47 3.36
N LYS A 63 -3.77 -2.18 4.27
CA LYS A 63 -3.94 -1.92 5.70
C LYS A 63 -2.61 -1.62 6.30
N LEU A 64 -2.61 -0.69 7.23
CA LEU A 64 -1.38 -0.27 7.87
C LEU A 64 -1.44 -0.56 9.35
N CYS A 65 -0.29 -0.89 9.89
CA CYS A 65 -0.10 -0.98 11.32
C CYS A 65 1.12 -0.15 11.67
N ILE A 66 0.91 0.87 12.47
CA ILE A 66 1.98 1.79 12.82
C ILE A 66 2.38 1.56 14.25
N GLU A 67 3.66 1.30 14.47
CA GLU A 67 4.19 1.11 15.81
C GLU A 67 5.46 1.92 15.92
N ASP A 68 5.46 2.84 16.87
CA ASP A 68 6.60 3.72 17.05
C ASP A 68 6.89 4.41 15.73
N ASP A 69 8.06 4.18 15.19
CA ASP A 69 8.43 4.81 13.94
C ASP A 69 8.34 3.85 12.77
N ASN A 70 7.82 2.67 13.00
CA ASN A 70 7.81 1.64 11.97
C ASN A 70 6.41 1.40 11.46
N VAL A 71 6.33 1.06 10.19
CA VAL A 71 5.06 0.79 9.53
C VAL A 71 5.09 -0.60 8.96
N THR A 72 4.06 -1.36 9.24
CA THR A 72 3.83 -2.65 8.59
C THR A 72 2.66 -2.48 7.64
N ILE A 73 2.84 -2.92 6.42
CA ILE A 73 1.85 -2.70 5.37
C ILE A 73 1.37 -4.03 4.87
N ASP A 74 0.05 -4.22 4.88
CA ASP A 74 -0.56 -5.41 4.31
C ASP A 74 -1.26 -5.02 3.02
N VAL A 75 -0.90 -5.68 1.94
CA VAL A 75 -1.45 -5.38 0.63
C VAL A 75 -2.15 -6.61 0.11
N HIS A 76 -3.40 -6.44 -0.28
CA HIS A 76 -4.21 -7.54 -0.79
C HIS A 76 -4.39 -7.35 -2.28
N VAL A 77 -3.86 -8.27 -3.06
CA VAL A 77 -3.84 -8.12 -4.51
C VAL A 77 -4.50 -9.28 -5.21
N ILE A 78 -4.90 -9.02 -6.43
CA ILE A 78 -5.38 -10.05 -7.33
C ILE A 78 -4.30 -10.22 -8.39
N ALA A 79 -3.81 -11.44 -8.52
CA ALA A 79 -2.72 -11.72 -9.44
C ALA A 79 -3.27 -12.17 -10.78
N GLU A 80 -2.48 -11.96 -11.82
CA GLU A 80 -2.85 -12.41 -13.15
C GLU A 80 -2.41 -13.84 -13.34
N MET A 81 -3.31 -14.65 -13.89
CA MET A 81 -2.97 -16.03 -14.14
C MET A 81 -1.86 -16.13 -15.18
N GLY A 82 -0.97 -17.07 -14.97
CA GLY A 82 0.10 -17.29 -15.91
C GLY A 82 1.47 -16.89 -15.44
N LEU A 83 1.53 -16.17 -14.33
CA LEU A 83 2.81 -15.74 -13.76
C LEU A 83 2.96 -16.33 -12.38
N PRO A 84 4.21 -16.60 -11.95
CA PRO A 84 4.41 -17.18 -10.62
C PRO A 84 3.99 -16.21 -9.54
N VAL A 85 3.05 -16.60 -8.72
CA VAL A 85 2.51 -15.66 -7.72
C VAL A 85 3.52 -15.31 -6.66
N ASN A 86 4.44 -16.20 -6.34
CA ASN A 86 5.45 -15.84 -5.35
C ASN A 86 6.39 -14.77 -5.87
N GLU A 87 6.65 -14.75 -7.17
CA GLU A 87 7.45 -13.69 -7.73
C GLU A 87 6.69 -12.37 -7.78
N ILE A 88 5.40 -12.45 -8.11
CA ILE A 88 4.59 -11.25 -8.09
C ILE A 88 4.59 -10.67 -6.69
N GLY A 89 4.43 -11.51 -5.68
CA GLY A 89 4.44 -11.04 -4.31
C GLY A 89 5.75 -10.39 -3.93
N ALA A 90 6.86 -10.99 -4.34
CA ALA A 90 8.16 -10.41 -4.00
C ALA A 90 8.35 -9.07 -4.67
N GLN A 91 7.89 -8.93 -5.90
CA GLN A 91 8.01 -7.66 -6.58
C GLN A 91 7.12 -6.60 -5.97
N VAL A 92 5.92 -6.99 -5.52
CA VAL A 92 5.05 -6.04 -4.84
C VAL A 92 5.72 -5.57 -3.55
N GLN A 93 6.32 -6.49 -2.79
CA GLN A 93 7.02 -6.08 -1.58
C GLN A 93 8.08 -5.04 -1.88
N ARG A 94 8.91 -5.30 -2.85
CA ARG A 94 9.99 -4.36 -3.16
C ARG A 94 9.46 -3.04 -3.67
N ALA A 95 8.43 -3.08 -4.50
CA ALA A 95 7.88 -1.86 -5.06
C ALA A 95 7.26 -0.99 -3.98
N VAL A 96 6.52 -1.61 -3.06
CA VAL A 96 5.87 -0.86 -1.99
C VAL A 96 6.91 -0.29 -1.04
N ILE A 97 7.89 -1.09 -0.64
CA ILE A 97 8.91 -0.59 0.27
C ILE A 97 9.63 0.60 -0.36
N SER A 98 10.04 0.43 -1.61
CA SER A 98 10.78 1.48 -2.27
C SER A 98 9.96 2.75 -2.40
N ALA A 99 8.69 2.62 -2.80
CA ALA A 99 7.85 3.79 -3.02
C ALA A 99 7.57 4.51 -1.72
N VAL A 100 7.25 3.76 -0.67
CA VAL A 100 6.89 4.40 0.59
C VAL A 100 8.11 5.02 1.23
N GLU A 101 9.22 4.31 1.23
CA GLU A 101 10.42 4.86 1.88
C GLU A 101 10.95 6.07 1.15
N SER A 102 10.93 6.04 -0.18
CA SER A 102 11.48 7.17 -0.92
C SER A 102 10.52 8.35 -0.98
N THR A 103 9.22 8.09 -1.00
CA THR A 103 8.25 9.17 -1.12
C THR A 103 7.90 9.77 0.22
N ALA A 104 7.66 8.93 1.20
CA ALA A 104 7.26 9.40 2.52
C ALA A 104 8.41 9.57 3.48
N GLY A 105 9.55 8.97 3.18
CA GLY A 105 10.70 9.12 4.04
C GLY A 105 10.59 8.40 5.36
N ILE A 106 9.80 7.34 5.41
CA ILE A 106 9.60 6.61 6.65
C ILE A 106 10.16 5.21 6.50
N ASN A 107 10.34 4.56 7.65
CA ASN A 107 10.81 3.20 7.70
C ASN A 107 9.66 2.23 7.53
N VAL A 108 9.82 1.29 6.61
CA VAL A 108 8.83 0.23 6.45
C VAL A 108 9.41 -1.03 7.09
N ALA A 109 8.75 -1.49 8.13
CA ALA A 109 9.22 -2.66 8.85
C ALA A 109 8.96 -3.93 8.06
N ALA A 110 7.81 -4.02 7.42
CA ALA A 110 7.46 -5.20 6.67
C ALA A 110 6.34 -4.88 5.70
N VAL A 111 6.31 -5.60 4.59
CA VAL A 111 5.20 -5.56 3.67
C VAL A 111 4.74 -6.99 3.48
N ASN A 112 3.51 -7.26 3.85
CA ASN A 112 2.92 -8.57 3.70
C ASN A 112 1.98 -8.52 2.50
N VAL A 113 2.23 -9.37 1.54
CA VAL A 113 1.43 -9.39 0.33
C VAL A 113 0.52 -10.60 0.39
N HIS A 114 -0.76 -10.35 0.24
CA HIS A 114 -1.75 -11.41 0.27
C HIS A 114 -2.34 -11.55 -1.12
N ILE A 115 -2.15 -12.71 -1.72
CA ILE A 115 -2.71 -12.98 -3.04
C ILE A 115 -4.10 -13.53 -2.80
N CYS A 116 -5.08 -12.69 -3.02
CA CYS A 116 -6.45 -13.01 -2.64
C CYS A 116 -7.28 -13.53 -3.80
N GLY A 117 -6.76 -13.51 -4.99
CA GLY A 117 -7.48 -14.02 -6.13
C GLY A 117 -6.58 -14.08 -7.34
N ILE A 118 -7.06 -14.84 -8.31
CA ILE A 118 -6.36 -14.98 -9.59
C ILE A 118 -7.32 -14.56 -10.68
N ALA A 119 -6.90 -13.60 -11.49
CA ALA A 119 -7.71 -13.14 -12.60
C ALA A 119 -7.35 -13.92 -13.83
N LEU A 120 -8.36 -14.43 -14.50
CA LEU A 120 -8.14 -15.14 -15.75
C LEU A 120 -7.96 -14.14 -16.87
N LYS A 121 -7.18 -14.55 -17.84
CA LYS A 121 -6.93 -13.65 -18.94
C LYS A 121 -8.10 -13.40 -19.82
#